data_ccd2815facc39ad6f3db3676d7482af3
#
_entry.id   ccd2815facc39ad6f3db3676d7482af3
#
_cell.length_a   1.000
_cell.length_b   1.000
_cell.length_c   1.000
_cell.angle_alpha   90.00
_cell.angle_beta   90.00
_cell.angle_gamma   90.00
#
_symmetry.space_group_name_H-M   'P 1'
#
loop_
_entity.id
_entity.type
_entity.pdbx_description
1 polymer ?
#
loop_
_entity_poly.entity_id
_entity_poly.type
_entity_poly.pdbx_seq_one_letter_code
_entity_poly.pdbx_strand_id
1 'polypeptide(L)'
;MLAAEPRSLLRRLNATCTRALEAAAAACVGARHYEVTAEHLLVALLDDRESDVAVVFGHYRADVEGARGQAKRALSSLRDGNPGKPVFSPLLLEWVQDAWVYASAELGEASVRSGALLVRAALAAGRYFPSELPALEALPSDELRRRLGELARTSAEAAAAAPAGAP
;
A
#
# COMPACT_ATOMS: atom_id res chain seq x y z
N MET A 1 -19.87 11.97 -6.98
CA MET A 1 -19.29 11.60 -5.68
C MET A 1 -18.11 12.52 -5.37
N LEU A 2 -18.14 13.13 -4.21
CA LEU A 2 -17.01 13.98 -3.82
C LEU A 2 -15.84 13.10 -3.43
N ALA A 3 -14.69 13.30 -4.06
CA ALA A 3 -13.46 12.63 -3.67
C ALA A 3 -13.05 13.15 -2.28
N ALA A 4 -12.55 12.26 -1.43
CA ALA A 4 -12.00 12.66 -0.14
C ALA A 4 -10.83 13.62 -0.36
N GLU A 5 -10.72 14.64 0.46
CA GLU A 5 -9.58 15.55 0.40
C GLU A 5 -8.30 14.77 0.71
N PRO A 6 -7.23 14.90 -0.10
CA PRO A 6 -6.01 14.10 0.08
C PRO A 6 -5.44 14.14 1.50
N ARG A 7 -5.40 15.29 2.13
CA ARG A 7 -4.89 15.41 3.51
C ARG A 7 -5.68 14.59 4.50
N SER A 8 -7.01 14.66 4.42
CA SER A 8 -7.89 13.91 5.31
C SER A 8 -7.74 12.42 5.08
N LEU A 9 -7.61 12.01 3.82
CA LEU A 9 -7.41 10.62 3.45
C LEU A 9 -6.08 10.07 3.99
N LEU A 10 -5.00 10.80 3.78
CA LEU A 10 -3.66 10.35 4.19
C LEU A 10 -3.51 10.28 5.71
N ARG A 11 -4.31 11.03 6.47
CA ARG A 11 -4.34 10.92 7.92
C ARG A 11 -4.93 9.61 8.42
N ARG A 12 -5.63 8.87 7.56
CA ARG A 12 -6.17 7.56 7.91
C ARG A 12 -5.12 6.46 7.92
N LEU A 13 -3.96 6.71 7.33
CA LEU A 13 -2.86 5.74 7.33
C LEU A 13 -2.31 5.58 8.74
N ASN A 14 -2.00 4.33 9.12
CA ASN A 14 -1.33 4.08 10.39
C ASN A 14 0.14 4.53 10.30
N ALA A 15 0.89 4.39 11.39
CA ALA A 15 2.29 4.83 11.45
C ALA A 15 3.16 4.12 10.41
N THR A 16 2.98 2.82 10.22
CA THR A 16 3.73 2.03 9.23
C THR A 16 3.49 2.55 7.82
N CYS A 17 2.23 2.74 7.45
CA CYS A 17 1.87 3.24 6.12
C CYS A 17 2.30 4.68 5.90
N THR A 18 2.25 5.51 6.95
CA THR A 18 2.74 6.89 6.88
C THR A 18 4.24 6.92 6.61
N ARG A 19 5.03 6.10 7.31
CA ARG A 19 6.47 6.00 7.06
C ARG A 19 6.76 5.49 5.65
N ALA A 20 5.99 4.52 5.18
CA ALA A 20 6.14 4.00 3.82
C ALA A 20 5.84 5.09 2.78
N LEU A 21 4.79 5.88 3.00
CA LEU A 21 4.45 6.98 2.10
C LEU A 21 5.54 8.05 2.08
N GLU A 22 6.11 8.38 3.24
CA GLU A 22 7.23 9.32 3.34
C GLU A 22 8.45 8.80 2.58
N ALA A 23 8.77 7.51 2.71
CA ALA A 23 9.86 6.87 1.97
C ALA A 23 9.58 6.88 0.47
N ALA A 24 8.34 6.62 0.07
CA ALA A 24 7.91 6.66 -1.32
C ALA A 24 8.08 8.06 -1.92
N ALA A 25 7.67 9.09 -1.17
CA ALA A 25 7.83 10.48 -1.60
C ALA A 25 9.30 10.85 -1.73
N ALA A 26 10.15 10.43 -0.80
CA ALA A 26 11.59 10.69 -0.86
C ALA A 26 12.22 10.01 -2.07
N ALA A 27 11.85 8.77 -2.37
CA ALA A 27 12.34 8.06 -3.55
C ALA A 27 11.90 8.74 -4.85
N CYS A 28 10.67 9.23 -4.89
CA CYS A 28 10.14 9.99 -6.02
C CYS A 28 10.94 11.27 -6.27
N VAL A 29 11.23 12.02 -5.22
CA VAL A 29 12.05 13.24 -5.29
C VAL A 29 13.47 12.90 -5.76
N GLY A 30 14.06 11.86 -5.19
CA GLY A 30 15.43 11.43 -5.55
C GLY A 30 15.55 11.01 -7.02
N ALA A 31 14.52 10.40 -7.58
CA ALA A 31 14.48 10.01 -8.98
C ALA A 31 13.96 11.12 -9.90
N ARG A 32 13.55 12.26 -9.34
CA ARG A 32 13.00 13.41 -10.06
C ARG A 32 11.77 13.06 -10.88
N HIS A 33 10.92 12.21 -10.34
CA HIS A 33 9.63 11.87 -10.94
C HIS A 33 8.61 12.99 -10.66
N TYR A 34 7.55 13.01 -11.46
CA TYR A 34 6.51 14.05 -11.37
C TYR A 34 5.39 13.69 -10.40
N GLU A 35 5.16 12.40 -10.18
CA GLU A 35 4.11 11.93 -9.28
C GLU A 35 4.65 10.84 -8.36
N VAL A 36 4.18 10.88 -7.10
CA VAL A 36 4.33 9.74 -6.18
C VAL A 36 3.25 8.74 -6.55
N THR A 37 3.63 7.62 -7.12
CA THR A 37 2.71 6.62 -7.66
C THR A 37 2.45 5.48 -6.67
N ALA A 38 1.47 4.64 -7.00
CA ALA A 38 1.21 3.42 -6.24
C ALA A 38 2.44 2.51 -6.19
N GLU A 39 3.22 2.46 -7.27
CA GLU A 39 4.44 1.66 -7.31
C GLU A 39 5.51 2.17 -6.33
N HIS A 40 5.65 3.48 -6.16
CA HIS A 40 6.54 4.04 -5.15
C HIS A 40 6.14 3.54 -3.75
N LEU A 41 4.84 3.60 -3.44
CA LEU A 41 4.35 3.14 -2.14
C LEU A 41 4.53 1.63 -1.98
N LEU A 42 4.25 0.86 -3.01
CA LEU A 42 4.40 -0.60 -2.96
C LEU A 42 5.85 -1.00 -2.64
N VAL A 43 6.83 -0.39 -3.29
CA VAL A 43 8.25 -0.66 -3.00
C VAL A 43 8.56 -0.38 -1.54
N ALA A 44 8.10 0.76 -1.03
CA ALA A 44 8.34 1.13 0.37
C ALA A 44 7.69 0.13 1.34
N LEU A 45 6.48 -0.34 1.04
CA LEU A 45 5.81 -1.35 1.86
C LEU A 45 6.55 -2.69 1.83
N LEU A 46 7.06 -3.09 0.67
CA LEU A 46 7.83 -4.33 0.54
C LEU A 46 9.18 -4.27 1.24
N ASP A 47 9.70 -3.08 1.49
CA ASP A 47 10.96 -2.89 2.21
C ASP A 47 10.81 -3.08 3.72
N ASP A 48 9.61 -2.95 4.26
CA ASP A 48 9.36 -3.10 5.69
C ASP A 48 9.16 -4.57 6.05
N ARG A 49 10.07 -5.13 6.83
CA ARG A 49 10.08 -6.56 7.17
C ARG A 49 9.16 -6.93 8.34
N GLU A 50 8.62 -5.95 9.04
CA GLU A 50 7.77 -6.17 10.21
C GLU A 50 6.30 -5.85 9.95
N SER A 51 5.98 -5.43 8.73
CA SER A 51 4.64 -5.02 8.33
C SER A 51 3.71 -6.21 8.09
N ASP A 52 2.42 -5.92 8.01
CA ASP A 52 1.42 -6.91 7.57
C ASP A 52 1.82 -7.51 6.22
N VAL A 53 2.31 -6.68 5.30
CA VAL A 53 2.72 -7.12 3.97
C VAL A 53 3.79 -8.21 4.08
N ALA A 54 4.81 -7.99 4.91
CA ALA A 54 5.88 -8.96 5.12
C ALA A 54 5.35 -10.28 5.69
N VAL A 55 4.47 -10.19 6.68
CA VAL A 55 3.88 -11.38 7.31
C VAL A 55 3.04 -12.18 6.31
N VAL A 56 2.22 -11.49 5.50
CA VAL A 56 1.38 -12.14 4.49
C VAL A 56 2.23 -12.81 3.41
N PHE A 57 3.23 -12.11 2.89
CA PHE A 57 4.13 -12.69 1.89
C PHE A 57 4.85 -13.92 2.44
N GLY A 58 5.29 -13.87 3.70
CA GLY A 58 5.92 -15.00 4.36
C GLY A 58 4.97 -16.19 4.51
N HIS A 59 3.72 -15.93 4.90
CA HIS A 59 2.72 -16.99 5.07
C HIS A 59 2.46 -17.75 3.76
N TYR A 60 2.31 -17.03 2.66
CA TYR A 60 2.04 -17.65 1.36
C TYR A 60 3.31 -18.03 0.60
N ARG A 61 4.50 -17.80 1.18
CA ARG A 61 5.78 -17.98 0.51
C ARG A 61 5.81 -17.28 -0.84
N ALA A 62 5.25 -16.08 -0.85
CA ALA A 62 5.18 -15.26 -2.07
C ALA A 62 6.53 -14.62 -2.38
N ASP A 63 6.70 -14.28 -3.65
CA ASP A 63 7.98 -13.75 -4.16
C ASP A 63 8.10 -12.24 -3.91
N VAL A 64 8.61 -11.87 -2.73
CA VAL A 64 8.83 -10.46 -2.35
C VAL A 64 9.78 -9.77 -3.32
N GLU A 65 10.91 -10.42 -3.65
CA GLU A 65 11.91 -9.83 -4.53
C GLU A 65 11.38 -9.66 -5.96
N GLY A 66 10.57 -10.62 -6.41
CA GLY A 66 9.89 -10.51 -7.70
C GLY A 66 8.92 -9.33 -7.73
N ALA A 67 8.12 -9.17 -6.69
CA ALA A 67 7.19 -8.05 -6.58
C ALA A 67 7.92 -6.71 -6.57
N ARG A 68 8.99 -6.62 -5.78
CA ARG A 68 9.82 -5.43 -5.72
C ARG A 68 10.44 -5.10 -7.07
N GLY A 69 11.03 -6.10 -7.74
CA GLY A 69 11.66 -5.92 -9.04
C GLY A 69 10.66 -5.48 -10.11
N GLN A 70 9.46 -6.03 -10.09
CA GLN A 70 8.40 -5.65 -11.03
C GLN A 70 7.98 -4.19 -10.81
N ALA A 71 7.78 -3.78 -9.56
CA ALA A 71 7.43 -2.41 -9.22
C ALA A 71 8.57 -1.44 -9.60
N LYS A 72 9.83 -1.80 -9.32
CA LYS A 72 10.97 -0.96 -9.68
C LYS A 72 11.14 -0.81 -11.19
N ARG A 73 10.86 -1.85 -11.98
CA ARG A 73 10.86 -1.74 -13.44
C ARG A 73 9.81 -0.76 -13.92
N ALA A 74 8.62 -0.79 -13.31
CA ALA A 74 7.57 0.18 -13.64
C ALA A 74 8.03 1.61 -13.35
N LEU A 75 8.70 1.81 -12.20
CA LEU A 75 9.24 3.14 -11.84
C LEU A 75 10.32 3.62 -12.83
N SER A 76 11.15 2.70 -13.34
CA SER A 76 12.20 3.08 -14.29
C SER A 76 11.65 3.56 -15.63
N SER A 77 10.38 3.29 -15.92
CA SER A 77 9.71 3.74 -17.14
C SER A 77 9.03 5.10 -16.97
N LEU A 78 9.01 5.64 -15.77
CA LEU A 78 8.36 6.93 -15.51
C LEU A 78 9.22 8.09 -16.05
N ARG A 79 8.51 9.11 -16.50
CA ARG A 79 9.17 10.35 -16.92
C ARG A 79 9.89 10.99 -15.72
N ASP A 80 11.13 11.41 -15.93
CA ASP A 80 11.94 12.07 -14.91
C ASP A 80 12.26 13.54 -15.28
N GLY A 81 13.16 14.16 -14.54
CA GLY A 81 13.55 15.54 -14.79
C GLY A 81 12.64 16.59 -14.17
N ASN A 82 11.79 16.20 -13.22
CA ASN A 82 10.93 17.16 -12.52
C ASN A 82 11.77 18.16 -11.73
N PRO A 83 11.69 19.47 -12.05
CA PRO A 83 12.45 20.49 -11.32
C PRO A 83 11.81 20.93 -10.01
N GLY A 84 10.57 20.53 -9.75
CA GLY A 84 9.79 20.95 -8.60
C GLY A 84 9.41 19.80 -7.69
N LYS A 85 8.39 20.02 -6.86
CA LYS A 85 7.86 19.00 -5.97
C LYS A 85 6.89 18.09 -6.73
N PRO A 86 6.95 16.77 -6.48
CA PRO A 86 5.96 15.87 -7.06
C PRO A 86 4.60 16.03 -6.39
N VAL A 87 3.57 15.59 -7.09
CA VAL A 87 2.21 15.48 -6.53
C VAL A 87 1.87 14.02 -6.33
N PHE A 88 0.89 13.72 -5.49
CA PHE A 88 0.39 12.36 -5.35
C PHE A 88 -0.45 11.97 -6.57
N SER A 89 -0.20 10.79 -7.13
CA SER A 89 -0.98 10.33 -8.27
C SER A 89 -2.42 10.05 -7.89
N PRO A 90 -3.38 10.29 -8.78
CA PRO A 90 -4.78 9.94 -8.52
C PRO A 90 -4.97 8.46 -8.20
N LEU A 91 -4.23 7.56 -8.86
CA LEU A 91 -4.33 6.12 -8.61
C LEU A 91 -3.83 5.74 -7.21
N LEU A 92 -2.80 6.39 -6.73
CA LEU A 92 -2.33 6.19 -5.36
C LEU A 92 -3.42 6.57 -4.35
N LEU A 93 -4.03 7.74 -4.55
CA LEU A 93 -5.09 8.21 -3.66
C LEU A 93 -6.32 7.30 -3.71
N GLU A 94 -6.66 6.79 -4.87
CA GLU A 94 -7.76 5.84 -5.02
C GLU A 94 -7.47 4.54 -4.27
N TRP A 95 -6.25 4.04 -4.36
CA TRP A 95 -5.82 2.85 -3.62
C TRP A 95 -5.98 3.05 -2.10
N VAL A 96 -5.49 4.16 -1.59
CA VAL A 96 -5.61 4.47 -0.15
C VAL A 96 -7.09 4.60 0.26
N GLN A 97 -7.90 5.26 -0.55
CA GLN A 97 -9.33 5.40 -0.27
C GLN A 97 -10.05 4.05 -0.21
N ASP A 98 -9.81 3.19 -1.17
CA ASP A 98 -10.43 1.87 -1.20
C ASP A 98 -9.95 1.01 -0.02
N ALA A 99 -8.68 1.11 0.34
CA ALA A 99 -8.15 0.44 1.53
C ALA A 99 -8.80 0.96 2.81
N TRP A 100 -9.06 2.25 2.90
CA TRP A 100 -9.76 2.84 4.04
C TRP A 100 -11.20 2.32 4.15
N VAL A 101 -11.93 2.23 3.05
CA VAL A 101 -13.28 1.67 3.06
C VAL A 101 -13.25 0.23 3.56
N TYR A 102 -12.33 -0.58 3.06
CA TYR A 102 -12.16 -1.97 3.51
C TYR A 102 -11.80 -2.05 4.99
N ALA A 103 -10.81 -1.27 5.43
CA ALA A 103 -10.34 -1.28 6.81
C ALA A 103 -11.45 -0.89 7.79
N SER A 104 -12.20 0.16 7.49
CA SER A 104 -13.25 0.66 8.38
C SER A 104 -14.51 -0.22 8.34
N ALA A 105 -14.94 -0.63 7.16
CA ALA A 105 -16.21 -1.33 7.00
C ALA A 105 -16.10 -2.84 7.29
N GLU A 106 -15.02 -3.49 6.87
CA GLU A 106 -14.87 -4.94 7.02
C GLU A 106 -14.00 -5.34 8.21
N LEU A 107 -12.92 -4.56 8.50
CA LEU A 107 -12.04 -4.89 9.62
C LEU A 107 -12.41 -4.15 10.92
N GLY A 108 -13.26 -3.13 10.84
CA GLY A 108 -13.63 -2.33 12.00
C GLY A 108 -12.46 -1.55 12.59
N GLU A 109 -11.49 -1.18 11.77
CA GLU A 109 -10.28 -0.49 12.22
C GLU A 109 -10.38 1.03 12.06
N ALA A 110 -9.68 1.75 12.94
CA ALA A 110 -9.67 3.22 12.94
C ALA A 110 -8.65 3.81 11.97
N SER A 111 -7.76 2.99 11.42
CA SER A 111 -6.72 3.43 10.49
C SER A 111 -6.43 2.36 9.44
N VAL A 112 -5.72 2.76 8.39
CA VAL A 112 -5.34 1.86 7.31
C VAL A 112 -3.99 1.21 7.63
N ARG A 113 -3.99 -0.11 7.73
CA ARG A 113 -2.79 -0.94 7.86
C ARG A 113 -2.26 -1.31 6.48
N SER A 114 -0.98 -1.69 6.39
CA SER A 114 -0.41 -2.12 5.12
C SER A 114 -1.11 -3.36 4.56
N GLY A 115 -1.63 -4.23 5.43
CA GLY A 115 -2.41 -5.39 5.00
C GLY A 115 -3.68 -5.02 4.26
N ALA A 116 -4.36 -3.94 4.67
CA ALA A 116 -5.54 -3.45 3.97
C ALA A 116 -5.20 -2.96 2.56
N LEU A 117 -4.08 -2.25 2.43
CA LEU A 117 -3.57 -1.84 1.11
C LEU A 117 -3.28 -3.08 0.26
N LEU A 118 -2.62 -4.08 0.83
CA LEU A 118 -2.27 -5.31 0.11
C LEU A 118 -3.51 -6.06 -0.36
N VAL A 119 -4.55 -6.18 0.47
CA VAL A 119 -5.79 -6.85 0.08
C VAL A 119 -6.41 -6.17 -1.15
N ARG A 120 -6.50 -4.84 -1.11
CA ARG A 120 -7.06 -4.11 -2.25
C ARG A 120 -6.22 -4.28 -3.51
N ALA A 121 -4.91 -4.24 -3.38
CA ALA A 121 -4.01 -4.47 -4.51
C ALA A 121 -4.14 -5.89 -5.07
N ALA A 122 -4.24 -6.90 -4.19
CA ALA A 122 -4.39 -8.29 -4.64
C ALA A 122 -5.73 -8.54 -5.35
N LEU A 123 -6.80 -7.89 -4.88
CA LEU A 123 -8.13 -8.03 -5.47
C LEU A 123 -8.26 -7.29 -6.82
N ALA A 124 -7.58 -6.17 -6.99
CA ALA A 124 -7.79 -5.29 -8.12
C ALA A 124 -6.52 -4.57 -8.56
N ALA A 125 -5.41 -5.31 -8.73
CA ALA A 125 -4.11 -4.72 -9.07
C ALA A 125 -4.17 -3.80 -10.29
N GLY A 126 -4.86 -4.21 -11.35
CA GLY A 126 -4.99 -3.42 -12.58
C GLY A 126 -5.70 -2.09 -12.41
N ARG A 127 -6.37 -1.87 -11.29
CA ARG A 127 -7.03 -0.62 -10.99
C ARG A 127 -6.06 0.47 -10.53
N TYR A 128 -4.99 0.08 -9.84
CA TYR A 128 -4.04 1.01 -9.22
C TYR A 128 -2.67 1.02 -9.90
N PHE A 129 -2.33 -0.07 -10.56
CA PHE A 129 -1.03 -0.25 -11.17
C PHE A 129 -1.19 -0.42 -12.68
N PRO A 130 -0.70 0.55 -13.49
CA PRO A 130 -0.76 0.42 -14.95
C PRO A 130 0.05 -0.75 -15.50
N SER A 131 1.14 -1.13 -14.80
CA SER A 131 1.98 -2.24 -15.19
C SER A 131 1.54 -3.54 -14.54
N GLU A 132 1.79 -4.66 -15.19
CA GLU A 132 1.49 -5.97 -14.62
C GLU A 132 2.43 -6.28 -13.45
N LEU A 133 1.86 -6.85 -12.38
CA LEU A 133 2.60 -7.26 -11.19
C LEU A 133 2.28 -8.73 -10.88
N PRO A 134 2.87 -9.67 -11.64
CA PRO A 134 2.55 -11.08 -11.49
C PRO A 134 2.73 -11.63 -10.06
N ALA A 135 3.76 -11.18 -9.33
CA ALA A 135 3.98 -11.66 -7.98
C ALA A 135 2.86 -11.23 -7.02
N LEU A 136 2.30 -10.05 -7.23
CA LEU A 136 1.17 -9.55 -6.45
C LEU A 136 -0.12 -10.29 -6.83
N GLU A 137 -0.33 -10.48 -8.13
CA GLU A 137 -1.51 -11.16 -8.67
C GLU A 137 -1.55 -12.64 -8.29
N ALA A 138 -0.40 -13.25 -7.95
CA ALA A 138 -0.32 -14.64 -7.52
C ALA A 138 -0.84 -14.87 -6.10
N LEU A 139 -1.06 -13.83 -5.31
CA LEU A 139 -1.62 -13.96 -3.97
C LEU A 139 -3.08 -14.44 -4.04
N PRO A 140 -3.51 -15.32 -3.12
CA PRO A 140 -4.90 -15.78 -3.09
C PRO A 140 -5.80 -14.69 -2.51
N SER A 141 -6.26 -13.78 -3.35
CA SER A 141 -6.88 -12.52 -2.95
C SER A 141 -8.14 -12.70 -2.10
N ASP A 142 -9.01 -13.63 -2.45
CA ASP A 142 -10.26 -13.86 -1.69
C ASP A 142 -9.99 -14.44 -0.30
N GLU A 143 -9.08 -15.39 -0.21
CA GLU A 143 -8.67 -15.95 1.07
C GLU A 143 -7.99 -14.88 1.93
N LEU A 144 -7.08 -14.12 1.34
CA LEU A 144 -6.39 -13.04 2.02
C LEU A 144 -7.36 -12.01 2.60
N ARG A 145 -8.35 -11.61 1.81
CA ARG A 145 -9.38 -10.68 2.26
C ARG A 145 -10.10 -11.17 3.51
N ARG A 146 -10.48 -12.46 3.52
CA ARG A 146 -11.23 -13.04 4.64
C ARG A 146 -10.35 -13.27 5.87
N ARG A 147 -9.06 -13.58 5.67
CA ARG A 147 -8.17 -14.02 6.73
C ARG A 147 -7.13 -12.99 7.16
N LEU A 148 -7.19 -11.79 6.63
CA LEU A 148 -6.15 -10.79 6.92
C LEU A 148 -5.93 -10.58 8.41
N GLY A 149 -6.99 -10.39 9.18
CA GLY A 149 -6.90 -10.17 10.62
C GLY A 149 -6.17 -11.28 11.35
N GLU A 150 -6.41 -12.53 10.95
CA GLU A 150 -5.73 -13.69 11.51
C GLU A 150 -4.29 -13.80 11.04
N LEU A 151 -4.06 -13.67 9.73
CA LEU A 151 -2.74 -13.83 9.14
C LEU A 151 -1.76 -12.77 9.62
N ALA A 152 -2.22 -11.53 9.75
CA ALA A 152 -1.38 -10.40 10.12
C ALA A 152 -1.33 -10.14 11.64
N ARG A 153 -1.84 -11.08 12.45
CA ARG A 153 -1.92 -10.91 13.90
C ARG A 153 -0.56 -10.73 14.56
N THR A 154 0.48 -11.29 13.98
CA THR A 154 1.84 -11.25 14.55
C THR A 154 2.67 -10.07 14.06
N SER A 155 2.14 -9.23 13.17
CA SER A 155 2.90 -8.11 12.65
C SER A 155 3.04 -6.98 13.69
N ALA A 156 4.04 -6.12 13.49
CA ALA A 156 4.20 -4.95 14.33
C ALA A 156 2.98 -4.01 14.28
N GLU A 157 2.29 -4.00 13.14
CA GLU A 157 1.08 -3.18 12.96
C GLU A 157 -0.08 -3.67 13.81
N ALA A 158 -0.20 -4.97 14.00
CA ALA A 158 -1.26 -5.54 14.83
C ALA A 158 -1.12 -5.13 16.30
N ALA A 159 0.12 -5.07 16.79
CA ALA A 159 0.39 -4.66 18.18
C ALA A 159 0.00 -3.21 18.44
N ALA A 160 0.05 -2.36 17.41
CA ALA A 160 -0.28 -0.94 17.51
C ALA A 160 -1.72 -0.62 17.13
N ALA A 161 -2.48 -1.59 16.56
CA ALA A 161 -3.83 -1.34 16.07
C ALA A 161 -4.83 -1.19 17.22
N ALA A 162 -5.71 -0.18 17.09
CA ALA A 162 -6.85 -0.01 17.98
C ALA A 162 -8.14 -0.22 17.17
N PRO A 163 -9.17 -0.86 17.77
CA PRO A 163 -10.46 -0.99 17.11
C PRO A 163 -11.08 0.37 16.82
N ALA A 164 -11.88 0.46 15.77
CA ALA A 164 -12.66 1.65 15.48
C ALA A 164 -13.64 1.90 16.63
N GLY A 165 -13.73 3.16 17.09
CA GLY A 165 -14.60 3.52 18.21
C GLY A 165 -14.04 3.22 19.59
N ALA A 166 -12.80 2.77 19.72
CA ALA A 166 -12.16 2.60 21.02
C ALA A 166 -11.92 3.97 21.68
N PRO A 167 -12.11 4.08 23.00
CA PRO A 167 -11.87 5.33 23.70
C PRO A 167 -10.39 5.75 23.72
#